data_dfb0b1e324b5e4fc6d646a195cf7096c
#
_entry.id   dfb0b1e324b5e4fc6d646a195cf7096c
#
_cell.length_a   1.000
_cell.length_b   1.000
_cell.length_c   1.000
_cell.angle_alpha   90.00
_cell.angle_beta   90.00
_cell.angle_gamma   90.00
#
_symmetry.space_group_name_H-M   'P 1'
#
loop_
_entity.id
_entity.type
_entity.pdbx_description
1 polymer ?
#
loop_
_entity_poly.entity_id
_entity_poly.type
_entity_poly.pdbx_seq_one_letter_code
_entity_poly.pdbx_strand_id
1 'polypeptide(L)'
;MSLKETFKCSICDQDFKISEAGKSNRIRKFGKFESICPSCLRKKSNIEKYGVDNPMKVPRLKEKLRETMIEKYGVENLFSDKEYIKEKIKSKYGVDNPMKVESIKNKCVESNIRNHGGIFNTQTGEYKRKARETNIFKYGVDNPMRNSIVANKNLCSNRKNHGGLLAVQTKEVKEKTKETCFKKYGVSNPSKYPPIIEKAKISDIEKYGCDSNQRHFSKEVRDLISSRESFEAFLNEHILDPTLDVCQLLNMTPPTFFSYVRKYSLEHLRKVTRSSFETSIERFLESLNVKFVCNKFFKNSKGKRFQLDFYLPDFNLAIECDGVYWHACSERGKLNPNYHLIKTEECEKLGIQLLHIFDTEWHSKPEIVKDVIRRHLNKTNVCYAEDFKVKELNDSEYGAFLNQNHIQGSTHDEVRLGLLQGDEIYAVMGFSKFTGNADWELTRYCELLGYHIEKGGEKLLNYFEREFKGTIISFCDRRYFSGNFLLKLGFTFIENFKPARWYFTNGKLFEENKIELKNAIDTSYMIVFDCGQKVYIKETKSC
;
A
#
# COMPACT_ATOMS: atom_id res chain seq x y z
N MET A 1 34.43 59.65 -15.86
CA MET A 1 33.66 58.49 -16.35
C MET A 1 33.27 58.77 -17.79
N SER A 2 33.77 57.97 -18.77
CA SER A 2 33.38 58.20 -20.18
C SER A 2 31.90 57.88 -20.36
N LEU A 3 31.15 58.81 -20.91
CA LEU A 3 29.76 58.62 -21.30
C LEU A 3 29.63 57.40 -22.22
N LYS A 4 28.74 56.49 -21.89
CA LYS A 4 28.44 55.32 -22.72
C LYS A 4 27.11 55.56 -23.42
N GLU A 5 27.11 55.56 -24.74
CA GLU A 5 25.89 55.64 -25.54
C GLU A 5 25.26 54.28 -25.70
N THR A 6 23.93 54.25 -25.76
CA THR A 6 23.15 53.00 -25.93
C THR A 6 22.78 52.83 -27.40
N PHE A 7 23.01 51.66 -27.95
CA PHE A 7 22.69 51.26 -29.32
C PHE A 7 21.93 49.98 -29.36
N LYS A 8 21.08 49.80 -30.34
CA LYS A 8 20.40 48.55 -30.64
C LYS A 8 21.26 47.71 -31.57
N CYS A 9 21.42 46.44 -31.26
CA CYS A 9 22.24 45.51 -32.03
C CYS A 9 21.51 45.08 -33.31
N SER A 10 22.12 45.32 -34.48
CA SER A 10 21.57 44.96 -35.80
C SER A 10 21.43 43.42 -36.03
N ILE A 11 22.01 42.61 -35.17
CA ILE A 11 21.97 41.13 -35.31
C ILE A 11 21.01 40.47 -34.33
N CYS A 12 20.97 40.90 -33.06
CA CYS A 12 20.16 40.24 -32.02
C CYS A 12 19.09 41.14 -31.41
N ASP A 13 18.94 42.36 -31.91
CA ASP A 13 17.95 43.35 -31.52
C ASP A 13 18.01 43.78 -30.03
N GLN A 14 19.06 43.44 -29.32
CA GLN A 14 19.26 43.79 -27.90
C GLN A 14 20.03 45.12 -27.78
N ASP A 15 19.68 45.88 -26.75
CA ASP A 15 20.40 47.11 -26.44
C ASP A 15 21.77 46.82 -25.82
N PHE A 16 22.77 47.60 -26.25
CA PHE A 16 24.11 47.54 -25.68
C PHE A 16 24.73 48.92 -25.54
N LYS A 17 25.63 49.08 -24.57
CA LYS A 17 26.33 50.33 -24.29
C LYS A 17 27.79 50.27 -24.75
N ILE A 18 28.25 51.28 -25.44
CA ILE A 18 29.64 51.41 -25.88
C ILE A 18 30.14 52.83 -25.59
N SER A 19 31.42 52.95 -25.21
CA SER A 19 32.08 54.26 -25.02
C SER A 19 32.58 54.82 -26.32
N GLU A 20 32.82 56.14 -26.38
CA GLU A 20 33.38 56.85 -27.54
C GLU A 20 34.69 56.20 -28.03
N ALA A 21 35.59 55.87 -27.09
CA ALA A 21 36.85 55.13 -27.39
C ALA A 21 36.56 53.75 -27.99
N GLY A 22 35.48 53.08 -27.55
CA GLY A 22 35.06 51.80 -28.11
C GLY A 22 34.53 51.92 -29.53
N LYS A 23 33.78 52.99 -29.86
CA LYS A 23 33.36 53.32 -31.23
C LYS A 23 34.56 53.59 -32.14
N SER A 24 35.46 54.49 -31.72
CA SER A 24 36.64 54.89 -32.49
C SER A 24 37.54 53.65 -32.75
N ASN A 25 37.72 52.73 -31.81
CA ASN A 25 38.43 51.49 -32.00
C ASN A 25 37.79 50.56 -33.03
N ARG A 26 36.43 50.54 -33.07
CA ARG A 26 35.71 49.73 -34.09
C ARG A 26 35.84 50.35 -35.48
N ILE A 27 35.70 51.67 -35.60
CA ILE A 27 35.92 52.36 -36.85
C ILE A 27 37.34 52.15 -37.38
N ARG A 28 38.35 52.25 -36.51
CA ARG A 28 39.75 51.99 -36.88
C ARG A 28 40.00 50.57 -37.36
N LYS A 29 39.30 49.59 -36.72
CA LYS A 29 39.50 48.16 -37.03
C LYS A 29 38.72 47.67 -38.23
N PHE A 30 37.51 48.21 -38.47
CA PHE A 30 36.55 47.72 -39.47
C PHE A 30 36.18 48.75 -40.54
N GLY A 31 36.80 49.94 -40.52
CA GLY A 31 36.55 51.04 -41.47
C GLY A 31 35.27 51.82 -41.22
N LYS A 32 34.30 51.27 -40.53
CA LYS A 32 33.01 51.88 -40.20
C LYS A 32 32.51 51.40 -38.83
N PHE A 33 31.62 52.17 -38.23
CA PHE A 33 30.90 51.77 -37.06
C PHE A 33 29.64 50.96 -37.44
N GLU A 34 29.61 49.70 -37.05
CA GLU A 34 28.40 48.89 -37.14
C GLU A 34 27.79 48.74 -35.74
N SER A 35 26.47 48.96 -35.65
CA SER A 35 25.72 48.80 -34.38
C SER A 35 25.52 47.32 -34.04
N ILE A 36 26.60 46.65 -33.73
CA ILE A 36 26.61 45.23 -33.36
C ILE A 36 27.10 45.09 -31.91
N CYS A 37 26.37 44.39 -31.07
CA CYS A 37 26.79 44.18 -29.68
C CYS A 37 28.11 43.34 -29.60
N PRO A 38 28.88 43.47 -28.51
CA PRO A 38 30.16 42.74 -28.36
C PRO A 38 30.06 41.24 -28.55
N SER A 39 28.95 40.63 -28.13
CA SER A 39 28.70 39.19 -28.26
C SER A 39 28.51 38.77 -29.73
N CYS A 40 27.67 39.51 -30.48
CA CYS A 40 27.42 39.23 -31.89
C CYS A 40 28.66 39.53 -32.76
N LEU A 41 29.40 40.59 -32.44
CA LEU A 41 30.66 40.89 -33.11
C LEU A 41 31.71 39.79 -32.93
N ARG A 42 31.80 39.23 -31.72
CA ARG A 42 32.69 38.08 -31.43
C ARG A 42 32.27 36.85 -32.22
N LYS A 43 30.98 36.54 -32.27
CA LYS A 43 30.45 35.45 -33.09
C LYS A 43 30.74 35.62 -34.57
N LYS A 44 30.51 36.82 -35.10
CA LYS A 44 30.82 37.18 -36.50
C LYS A 44 32.31 36.95 -36.82
N SER A 45 33.21 37.47 -36.00
CA SER A 45 34.67 37.27 -36.14
C SER A 45 35.08 35.79 -35.99
N ASN A 46 34.42 35.02 -35.14
CA ASN A 46 34.70 33.60 -35.02
C ASN A 46 34.25 32.80 -36.25
N ILE A 47 33.09 33.16 -36.82
CA ILE A 47 32.60 32.55 -38.06
C ILE A 47 33.54 32.85 -39.23
N GLU A 48 33.98 34.09 -39.36
CA GLU A 48 34.92 34.51 -40.40
C GLU A 48 36.29 33.76 -40.29
N LYS A 49 36.77 33.57 -39.06
CA LYS A 49 38.11 32.96 -38.82
C LYS A 49 38.12 31.44 -38.76
N TYR A 50 37.05 30.86 -38.23
CA TYR A 50 37.01 29.42 -37.87
C TYR A 50 35.84 28.66 -38.49
N GLY A 51 34.97 29.33 -39.24
CA GLY A 51 33.74 28.76 -39.82
C GLY A 51 32.64 28.44 -38.81
N VAL A 52 32.83 28.79 -37.53
CA VAL A 52 31.91 28.48 -36.43
C VAL A 52 31.80 29.67 -35.47
N ASP A 53 30.65 29.81 -34.80
CA ASP A 53 30.39 30.89 -33.84
C ASP A 53 31.21 30.82 -32.54
N ASN A 54 31.78 29.68 -32.23
CA ASN A 54 32.62 29.44 -31.08
C ASN A 54 33.82 28.56 -31.48
N PRO A 55 35.08 29.03 -31.29
CA PRO A 55 36.30 28.30 -31.63
C PRO A 55 36.41 26.91 -30.97
N MET A 56 35.76 26.73 -29.80
CA MET A 56 35.73 25.44 -29.09
C MET A 56 34.87 24.35 -29.78
N LYS A 57 34.12 24.73 -30.82
CA LYS A 57 33.42 23.78 -31.69
C LYS A 57 34.37 23.18 -32.77
N VAL A 58 35.54 23.76 -32.95
CA VAL A 58 36.57 23.22 -33.88
C VAL A 58 37.38 22.12 -33.17
N PRO A 59 37.30 20.86 -33.62
CA PRO A 59 37.96 19.75 -32.96
C PRO A 59 39.47 19.95 -32.73
N ARG A 60 40.16 20.45 -33.74
CA ARG A 60 41.60 20.72 -33.69
C ARG A 60 41.98 21.76 -32.61
N LEU A 61 41.19 22.80 -32.43
CA LEU A 61 41.45 23.83 -31.40
C LEU A 61 41.16 23.29 -29.99
N LYS A 62 40.14 22.47 -29.87
CA LYS A 62 39.77 21.83 -28.63
C LYS A 62 40.88 20.84 -28.17
N GLU A 63 41.43 20.07 -29.11
CA GLU A 63 42.49 19.13 -28.82
C GLU A 63 43.79 19.86 -28.44
N LYS A 64 44.19 20.88 -29.18
CA LYS A 64 45.36 21.70 -28.83
C LYS A 64 45.23 22.37 -27.44
N LEU A 65 44.04 22.77 -27.03
CA LEU A 65 43.81 23.27 -25.66
C LEU A 65 44.01 22.14 -24.64
N ARG A 66 43.48 20.97 -24.93
CA ARG A 66 43.61 19.79 -24.08
C ARG A 66 45.08 19.40 -23.88
N GLU A 67 45.84 19.31 -24.96
CA GLU A 67 47.30 19.04 -24.93
C GLU A 67 48.04 20.08 -24.08
N THR A 68 47.78 21.38 -24.28
CA THR A 68 48.36 22.46 -23.49
C THR A 68 48.01 22.36 -21.99
N MET A 69 46.79 21.90 -21.67
CA MET A 69 46.39 21.71 -20.28
C MET A 69 47.09 20.52 -19.64
N ILE A 70 47.25 19.43 -20.37
CA ILE A 70 47.99 18.26 -19.91
C ILE A 70 49.47 18.63 -19.67
N GLU A 71 50.08 19.32 -20.63
CA GLU A 71 51.48 19.73 -20.56
C GLU A 71 51.78 20.67 -19.38
N LYS A 72 50.90 21.65 -19.14
CA LYS A 72 51.09 22.66 -18.08
C LYS A 72 50.64 22.24 -16.70
N TYR A 73 49.62 21.40 -16.61
CA TYR A 73 48.92 21.14 -15.36
C TYR A 73 48.71 19.64 -15.06
N GLY A 74 49.11 18.76 -15.99
CA GLY A 74 48.97 17.31 -15.82
C GLY A 74 47.53 16.79 -15.94
N VAL A 75 46.57 17.65 -16.32
CA VAL A 75 45.14 17.30 -16.40
C VAL A 75 44.52 17.83 -17.67
N GLU A 76 43.56 17.11 -18.23
CA GLU A 76 42.86 17.51 -19.46
C GLU A 76 41.99 18.79 -19.26
N ASN A 77 41.53 19.00 -18.04
CA ASN A 77 40.70 20.14 -17.65
C ASN A 77 40.91 20.45 -16.18
N LEU A 78 41.39 21.64 -15.88
CA LEU A 78 41.60 22.10 -14.49
C LEU A 78 40.33 22.02 -13.63
N PHE A 79 39.14 22.14 -14.24
CA PHE A 79 37.87 22.04 -13.51
C PHE A 79 37.46 20.60 -13.17
N SER A 80 38.16 19.59 -13.71
CA SER A 80 37.94 18.20 -13.31
C SER A 80 38.77 17.79 -12.08
N ASP A 81 39.84 18.52 -11.77
CA ASP A 81 40.64 18.31 -10.58
C ASP A 81 40.03 19.01 -9.36
N LYS A 82 39.28 18.22 -8.60
CA LYS A 82 38.55 18.73 -7.42
C LYS A 82 39.48 19.23 -6.31
N GLU A 83 40.65 18.63 -6.16
CA GLU A 83 41.58 19.03 -5.10
C GLU A 83 42.29 20.34 -5.49
N TYR A 84 42.75 20.48 -6.72
CA TYR A 84 43.30 21.74 -7.23
C TYR A 84 42.33 22.91 -7.08
N ILE A 85 41.05 22.68 -7.41
CA ILE A 85 40.01 23.70 -7.25
C ILE A 85 39.80 24.06 -5.77
N LYS A 86 39.74 23.07 -4.87
CA LYS A 86 39.60 23.32 -3.43
C LYS A 86 40.77 24.11 -2.87
N GLU A 87 41.99 23.79 -3.23
CA GLU A 87 43.20 24.51 -2.81
C GLU A 87 43.17 25.96 -3.27
N LYS A 88 42.83 26.22 -4.54
CA LYS A 88 42.71 27.59 -5.07
C LYS A 88 41.60 28.38 -4.38
N ILE A 89 40.45 27.74 -4.11
CA ILE A 89 39.33 28.36 -3.37
C ILE A 89 39.77 28.67 -1.92
N LYS A 90 40.41 27.71 -1.26
CA LYS A 90 40.92 27.84 0.11
C LYS A 90 41.96 28.94 0.23
N SER A 91 42.93 29.00 -0.72
CA SER A 91 43.93 30.06 -0.80
C SER A 91 43.31 31.45 -0.99
N LYS A 92 42.24 31.56 -1.78
CA LYS A 92 41.63 32.85 -2.11
C LYS A 92 40.60 33.34 -1.09
N TYR A 93 39.85 32.41 -0.48
CA TYR A 93 38.68 32.75 0.34
C TYR A 93 38.76 32.17 1.75
N GLY A 94 39.79 31.41 2.12
CA GLY A 94 39.92 30.76 3.40
C GLY A 94 38.99 29.59 3.65
N VAL A 95 38.16 29.22 2.68
CA VAL A 95 37.15 28.16 2.74
C VAL A 95 37.21 27.25 1.52
N ASP A 96 36.71 26.03 1.64
CA ASP A 96 36.68 25.02 0.58
C ASP A 96 35.60 25.27 -0.48
N ASN A 97 34.65 26.16 -0.21
CA ASN A 97 33.58 26.54 -1.13
C ASN A 97 33.26 28.03 -0.98
N PRO A 98 33.34 28.85 -2.07
CA PRO A 98 33.06 30.28 -2.02
C PRO A 98 31.67 30.63 -1.45
N MET A 99 30.69 29.74 -1.61
CA MET A 99 29.34 29.96 -1.09
C MET A 99 29.23 29.89 0.44
N LYS A 100 30.32 29.45 1.13
CA LYS A 100 30.41 29.54 2.60
C LYS A 100 30.81 30.95 3.06
N VAL A 101 31.26 31.81 2.16
CA VAL A 101 31.56 33.22 2.45
C VAL A 101 30.27 34.03 2.35
N GLU A 102 29.82 34.59 3.46
CA GLU A 102 28.54 35.32 3.57
C GLU A 102 28.39 36.43 2.52
N SER A 103 29.47 37.23 2.30
CA SER A 103 29.45 38.31 1.31
C SER A 103 29.28 37.82 -0.14
N ILE A 104 29.81 36.65 -0.47
CA ILE A 104 29.67 36.04 -1.81
C ILE A 104 28.24 35.49 -1.96
N LYS A 105 27.76 34.80 -0.93
CA LYS A 105 26.40 34.27 -0.90
C LYS A 105 25.36 35.38 -1.07
N ASN A 106 25.50 36.49 -0.34
CA ASN A 106 24.59 37.63 -0.41
C ASN A 106 24.62 38.29 -1.79
N LYS A 107 25.80 38.50 -2.39
CA LYS A 107 25.90 38.98 -3.77
C LYS A 107 25.25 38.06 -4.79
N CYS A 108 25.35 36.75 -4.60
CA CYS A 108 24.69 35.80 -5.49
C CYS A 108 23.16 35.86 -5.34
N VAL A 109 22.66 35.96 -4.12
CA VAL A 109 21.23 36.11 -3.81
C VAL A 109 20.69 37.41 -4.43
N GLU A 110 21.36 38.55 -4.20
CA GLU A 110 20.99 39.85 -4.76
C GLU A 110 20.96 39.82 -6.31
N SER A 111 21.96 39.18 -6.92
CA SER A 111 22.01 39.00 -8.37
C SER A 111 20.86 38.16 -8.87
N ASN A 112 20.51 37.07 -8.19
CA ASN A 112 19.38 36.23 -8.57
C ASN A 112 18.06 36.96 -8.40
N ILE A 113 17.85 37.71 -7.33
CA ILE A 113 16.64 38.52 -7.12
C ILE A 113 16.51 39.56 -8.23
N ARG A 114 17.62 40.29 -8.56
CA ARG A 114 17.63 41.31 -9.59
C ARG A 114 17.36 40.77 -11.00
N ASN A 115 17.93 39.60 -11.32
CA ASN A 115 17.87 39.07 -12.68
C ASN A 115 16.68 38.15 -12.91
N HIS A 116 16.15 37.53 -11.85
CA HIS A 116 15.15 36.45 -11.97
C HIS A 116 13.97 36.58 -10.99
N GLY A 117 13.97 37.59 -10.11
CA GLY A 117 12.88 37.82 -9.15
C GLY A 117 12.78 36.79 -8.02
N GLY A 118 13.84 36.00 -7.79
CA GLY A 118 13.84 34.96 -6.72
C GLY A 118 15.24 34.64 -6.23
N ILE A 119 15.34 34.15 -5.00
CA ILE A 119 16.61 33.77 -4.33
C ILE A 119 17.41 32.76 -5.17
N PHE A 120 16.71 31.80 -5.77
CA PHE A 120 17.29 30.84 -6.71
C PHE A 120 16.55 30.90 -8.05
N ASN A 121 17.28 30.93 -9.14
CA ASN A 121 16.71 30.94 -10.50
C ASN A 121 15.73 29.76 -10.71
N THR A 122 16.05 28.59 -10.16
CA THR A 122 15.22 27.36 -10.25
C THR A 122 13.84 27.50 -9.58
N GLN A 123 13.65 28.49 -8.71
CA GLN A 123 12.38 28.74 -8.03
C GLN A 123 11.45 29.66 -8.81
N THR A 124 11.96 30.34 -9.82
CA THR A 124 11.18 31.31 -10.61
C THR A 124 10.16 30.59 -11.50
N GLY A 125 9.02 31.25 -11.71
CA GLY A 125 7.96 30.75 -12.61
C GLY A 125 8.46 30.52 -14.03
N GLU A 126 9.29 31.44 -14.53
CA GLU A 126 9.88 31.37 -15.88
C GLU A 126 10.81 30.15 -16.04
N TYR A 127 11.68 29.89 -15.06
CA TYR A 127 12.54 28.69 -15.08
C TYR A 127 11.72 27.40 -15.07
N LYS A 128 10.72 27.34 -14.19
CA LYS A 128 9.83 26.17 -14.09
C LYS A 128 9.06 25.93 -15.38
N ARG A 129 8.58 27.00 -16.03
CA ARG A 129 7.92 26.92 -17.35
C ARG A 129 8.87 26.40 -18.42
N LYS A 130 10.06 26.99 -18.58
CA LYS A 130 11.08 26.56 -19.55
C LYS A 130 11.55 25.12 -19.30
N ALA A 131 11.73 24.73 -18.05
CA ALA A 131 12.09 23.36 -17.69
C ALA A 131 10.99 22.37 -18.09
N ARG A 132 9.71 22.73 -17.84
CA ARG A 132 8.56 21.92 -18.24
C ARG A 132 8.46 21.77 -19.76
N GLU A 133 8.59 22.87 -20.50
CA GLU A 133 8.58 22.86 -21.97
C GLU A 133 9.72 21.99 -22.54
N THR A 134 10.93 22.13 -21.98
CA THR A 134 12.08 21.31 -22.34
C THR A 134 11.83 19.82 -22.07
N ASN A 135 11.21 19.49 -20.94
CA ASN A 135 10.89 18.10 -20.58
C ASN A 135 9.82 17.51 -21.52
N ILE A 136 8.77 18.29 -21.83
CA ILE A 136 7.74 17.89 -22.80
C ILE A 136 8.37 17.62 -24.16
N PHE A 137 9.24 18.52 -24.63
CA PHE A 137 9.93 18.36 -25.90
C PHE A 137 10.83 17.13 -25.96
N LYS A 138 11.60 16.86 -24.88
CA LYS A 138 12.56 15.76 -24.85
C LYS A 138 11.97 14.40 -24.49
N TYR A 139 10.97 14.37 -23.63
CA TYR A 139 10.46 13.14 -23.00
C TYR A 139 8.97 12.92 -23.19
N GLY A 140 8.25 13.85 -23.83
CA GLY A 140 6.80 13.80 -24.02
C GLY A 140 5.99 14.06 -22.74
N VAL A 141 6.65 14.42 -21.62
CA VAL A 141 6.04 14.62 -20.29
C VAL A 141 6.67 15.81 -19.59
N ASP A 142 5.92 16.45 -18.69
CA ASP A 142 6.37 17.63 -17.94
C ASP A 142 7.47 17.33 -16.90
N ASN A 143 7.53 16.09 -16.44
CA ASN A 143 8.56 15.59 -15.53
C ASN A 143 9.19 14.31 -16.11
N PRO A 144 10.51 14.27 -16.33
CA PRO A 144 11.19 13.10 -16.92
C PRO A 144 10.90 11.78 -16.20
N MET A 145 10.64 11.82 -14.89
CA MET A 145 10.34 10.60 -14.11
C MET A 145 8.95 10.01 -14.40
N ARG A 146 8.06 10.75 -15.08
CA ARG A 146 6.79 10.22 -15.59
C ARG A 146 6.95 9.45 -16.91
N ASN A 147 8.08 9.60 -17.57
CA ASN A 147 8.41 8.79 -18.74
C ASN A 147 8.95 7.43 -18.27
N SER A 148 8.30 6.34 -18.66
CA SER A 148 8.62 4.97 -18.21
C SER A 148 10.05 4.55 -18.55
N ILE A 149 10.58 4.96 -19.70
CA ILE A 149 11.95 4.64 -20.12
C ILE A 149 12.97 5.32 -19.19
N VAL A 150 12.76 6.60 -18.86
CA VAL A 150 13.63 7.36 -17.96
C VAL A 150 13.54 6.82 -16.53
N ALA A 151 12.34 6.55 -16.06
CA ALA A 151 12.11 5.96 -14.74
C ALA A 151 12.80 4.60 -14.60
N ASN A 152 12.64 3.71 -15.59
CA ASN A 152 13.28 2.41 -15.59
C ASN A 152 14.82 2.49 -15.65
N LYS A 153 15.39 3.39 -16.47
CA LYS A 153 16.85 3.63 -16.47
C LYS A 153 17.35 4.05 -15.09
N ASN A 154 16.61 4.93 -14.40
CA ASN A 154 16.97 5.36 -13.06
C ASN A 154 16.88 4.21 -12.05
N LEU A 155 15.82 3.40 -12.10
CA LEU A 155 15.67 2.21 -11.27
C LEU A 155 16.79 1.19 -11.50
N CYS A 156 17.15 0.92 -12.77
CA CYS A 156 18.26 0.04 -13.12
C CYS A 156 19.61 0.58 -12.61
N SER A 157 19.85 1.88 -12.74
CA SER A 157 21.04 2.54 -12.22
C SER A 157 21.13 2.44 -10.69
N ASN A 158 20.02 2.68 -9.99
CA ASN A 158 19.96 2.54 -8.54
C ASN A 158 20.21 1.09 -8.08
N ARG A 159 19.63 0.11 -8.77
CA ARG A 159 19.91 -1.31 -8.50
C ARG A 159 21.38 -1.65 -8.68
N LYS A 160 21.98 -1.19 -9.78
CA LYS A 160 23.40 -1.46 -10.09
C LYS A 160 24.34 -0.80 -9.08
N ASN A 161 24.05 0.45 -8.69
CA ASN A 161 24.99 1.23 -7.87
C ASN A 161 24.74 1.07 -6.37
N HIS A 162 23.53 0.71 -5.95
CA HIS A 162 23.13 0.72 -4.55
C HIS A 162 22.34 -0.52 -4.10
N GLY A 163 22.17 -1.51 -4.96
CA GLY A 163 21.46 -2.75 -4.63
C GLY A 163 19.95 -2.59 -4.30
N GLY A 164 19.38 -1.38 -4.49
CA GLY A 164 17.98 -1.05 -4.16
C GLY A 164 17.29 -0.21 -5.22
N LEU A 165 15.96 -0.08 -5.11
CA LEU A 165 15.15 0.75 -6.02
C LEU A 165 15.49 2.25 -5.88
N LEU A 166 15.76 2.70 -4.65
CA LEU A 166 16.22 4.05 -4.34
C LEU A 166 17.44 3.98 -3.43
N ALA A 167 18.47 4.79 -3.70
CA ALA A 167 19.68 4.84 -2.88
C ALA A 167 19.38 5.03 -1.38
N VAL A 168 18.39 5.87 -1.04
CA VAL A 168 17.96 6.14 0.35
C VAL A 168 17.32 4.93 1.05
N GLN A 169 16.95 3.89 0.33
CA GLN A 169 16.36 2.68 0.88
C GLN A 169 17.39 1.62 1.27
N THR A 170 18.63 1.78 0.81
CA THR A 170 19.70 0.84 1.14
C THR A 170 20.07 0.91 2.62
N LYS A 171 20.44 -0.24 3.17
CA LYS A 171 20.83 -0.35 4.59
C LYS A 171 22.00 0.58 4.93
N GLU A 172 22.98 0.63 4.03
CA GLU A 172 24.17 1.47 4.20
C GLU A 172 23.84 2.97 4.26
N VAL A 173 23.01 3.48 3.33
CA VAL A 173 22.61 4.90 3.34
C VAL A 173 21.74 5.23 4.55
N LYS A 174 20.87 4.31 4.97
CA LYS A 174 20.08 4.48 6.20
C LYS A 174 20.96 4.57 7.46
N GLU A 175 21.96 3.71 7.59
CA GLU A 175 22.88 3.74 8.73
C GLU A 175 23.73 5.02 8.72
N LYS A 176 24.37 5.38 7.59
CA LYS A 176 25.10 6.65 7.46
C LYS A 176 24.23 7.87 7.78
N THR A 177 22.97 7.85 7.38
CA THR A 177 22.02 8.93 7.70
C THR A 177 21.75 8.99 9.20
N LYS A 178 21.52 7.84 9.84
CA LYS A 178 21.33 7.77 11.30
C LYS A 178 22.56 8.27 12.05
N GLU A 179 23.76 7.80 11.68
CA GLU A 179 25.03 8.23 12.28
C GLU A 179 25.23 9.74 12.16
N THR A 180 24.99 10.30 10.97
CA THR A 180 25.07 11.73 10.73
C THR A 180 24.08 12.51 11.59
N CYS A 181 22.84 12.01 11.68
CA CYS A 181 21.80 12.61 12.52
C CYS A 181 22.17 12.52 14.00
N PHE A 182 22.68 11.38 14.44
CA PHE A 182 23.10 11.18 15.83
C PHE A 182 24.26 12.11 16.21
N LYS A 183 25.28 12.21 15.33
CA LYS A 183 26.43 13.11 15.51
C LYS A 183 26.03 14.58 15.56
N LYS A 184 24.99 14.98 14.79
CA LYS A 184 24.58 16.38 14.67
C LYS A 184 23.52 16.80 15.68
N TYR A 185 22.62 15.91 16.03
CA TYR A 185 21.40 16.21 16.81
C TYR A 185 21.25 15.34 18.07
N GLY A 186 22.09 14.33 18.29
CA GLY A 186 21.94 13.38 19.38
C GLY A 186 20.78 12.40 19.22
N VAL A 187 20.11 12.40 18.08
CA VAL A 187 18.95 11.55 17.76
C VAL A 187 19.10 10.91 16.38
N SER A 188 18.51 9.73 16.19
CA SER A 188 18.60 8.99 14.92
C SER A 188 17.84 9.61 13.74
N ASN A 189 16.95 10.56 14.02
CA ASN A 189 16.16 11.27 13.03
C ASN A 189 15.93 12.71 13.49
N PRO A 190 16.21 13.73 12.65
CA PRO A 190 16.00 15.13 13.00
C PRO A 190 14.58 15.46 13.49
N SER A 191 13.58 14.75 12.98
CA SER A 191 12.17 14.92 13.42
C SER A 191 11.92 14.53 14.89
N LYS A 192 12.89 13.90 15.55
CA LYS A 192 12.83 13.58 16.99
C LYS A 192 13.59 14.59 17.86
N TYR A 193 14.26 15.55 17.24
CA TYR A 193 15.02 16.58 17.94
C TYR A 193 14.09 17.73 18.37
N PRO A 194 13.89 17.95 19.69
CA PRO A 194 12.90 18.91 20.19
C PRO A 194 12.98 20.31 19.57
N PRO A 195 14.17 20.93 19.39
CA PRO A 195 14.25 22.25 18.76
C PRO A 195 13.77 22.30 17.30
N ILE A 196 13.92 21.20 16.54
CA ILE A 196 13.41 21.12 15.17
C ILE A 196 11.89 20.97 15.17
N ILE A 197 11.35 20.17 16.09
CA ILE A 197 9.90 19.99 16.26
C ILE A 197 9.26 21.34 16.62
N GLU A 198 9.82 22.04 17.58
CA GLU A 198 9.30 23.34 18.04
C GLU A 198 9.36 24.39 16.92
N LYS A 199 10.49 24.48 16.23
CA LYS A 199 10.63 25.39 15.08
C LYS A 199 9.64 25.09 13.96
N ALA A 200 9.37 23.81 13.69
CA ALA A 200 8.36 23.40 12.72
C ALA A 200 6.95 23.82 13.17
N LYS A 201 6.60 23.60 14.42
CA LYS A 201 5.31 24.05 14.99
C LYS A 201 5.12 25.56 14.89
N ILE A 202 6.12 26.34 15.29
CA ILE A 202 6.08 27.80 15.19
C ILE A 202 5.86 28.24 13.75
N SER A 203 6.63 27.69 12.81
CA SER A 203 6.47 27.99 11.37
C SER A 203 5.10 27.62 10.82
N ASP A 204 4.51 26.52 11.33
CA ASP A 204 3.17 26.09 10.91
C ASP A 204 2.09 27.00 11.49
N ILE A 205 2.22 27.41 12.75
CA ILE A 205 1.32 28.37 13.40
C ILE A 205 1.38 29.73 12.68
N GLU A 206 2.58 30.21 12.36
CA GLU A 206 2.75 31.47 11.60
C GLU A 206 2.13 31.45 10.21
N LYS A 207 2.26 30.31 9.50
CA LYS A 207 1.78 30.21 8.10
C LYS A 207 0.32 29.83 7.97
N TYR A 208 -0.18 28.99 8.86
CA TYR A 208 -1.48 28.32 8.75
C TYR A 208 -2.41 28.60 9.93
N GLY A 209 -1.93 29.32 10.95
CA GLY A 209 -2.68 29.59 12.18
C GLY A 209 -2.93 28.36 13.05
N CYS A 210 -2.23 27.25 12.79
CA CYS A 210 -2.38 26.01 13.53
C CYS A 210 -1.15 25.11 13.37
N ASP A 211 -1.05 24.09 14.21
CA ASP A 211 -0.02 23.07 14.13
C ASP A 211 -0.22 22.13 12.89
N SER A 212 0.82 21.42 12.49
CA SER A 212 0.86 20.60 11.26
C SER A 212 -0.24 19.55 11.18
N ASN A 213 -0.68 19.00 12.31
CA ASN A 213 -1.71 17.97 12.37
C ASN A 213 -3.13 18.50 12.12
N GLN A 214 -3.32 19.82 12.23
CA GLN A 214 -4.61 20.50 12.10
C GLN A 214 -4.79 21.27 10.80
N ARG A 215 -3.78 21.27 9.90
CA ARG A 215 -3.80 22.04 8.64
C ARG A 215 -4.95 21.67 7.71
N HIS A 216 -5.44 20.43 7.80
CA HIS A 216 -6.50 19.91 6.93
C HIS A 216 -7.90 20.29 7.41
N PHE A 217 -8.03 20.82 8.62
CA PHE A 217 -9.32 21.18 9.19
C PHE A 217 -9.66 22.64 8.90
N SER A 218 -10.93 22.90 8.70
CA SER A 218 -11.44 24.27 8.63
C SER A 218 -11.24 24.99 9.97
N LYS A 219 -11.35 26.32 9.97
CA LYS A 219 -11.21 27.10 11.20
C LYS A 219 -12.25 26.67 12.24
N GLU A 220 -13.50 26.48 11.81
CA GLU A 220 -14.63 26.07 12.65
C GLU A 220 -14.35 24.73 13.33
N VAL A 221 -13.83 23.75 12.58
CA VAL A 221 -13.46 22.44 13.13
C VAL A 221 -12.29 22.56 14.10
N ARG A 222 -11.30 23.42 13.82
CA ARG A 222 -10.18 23.65 14.76
C ARG A 222 -10.65 24.28 16.07
N ASP A 223 -11.51 25.29 15.98
CA ASP A 223 -12.09 25.95 17.15
C ASP A 223 -12.90 24.94 17.96
N LEU A 224 -13.68 24.08 17.31
CA LEU A 224 -14.47 23.01 17.93
C LEU A 224 -13.60 22.01 18.71
N ILE A 225 -12.50 21.55 18.12
CA ILE A 225 -11.59 20.56 18.73
C ILE A 225 -10.48 21.18 19.61
N SER A 226 -10.52 22.50 19.84
CA SER A 226 -9.54 23.23 20.63
C SER A 226 -9.70 22.99 22.13
N SER A 227 -10.94 22.83 22.61
CA SER A 227 -11.27 22.57 24.00
C SER A 227 -12.14 21.32 24.18
N ARG A 228 -12.14 20.79 25.41
CA ARG A 228 -13.02 19.68 25.78
C ARG A 228 -14.50 20.10 25.69
N GLU A 229 -14.80 21.25 26.23
CA GLU A 229 -16.17 21.77 26.39
C GLU A 229 -16.86 21.94 25.02
N SER A 230 -16.18 22.56 24.06
CA SER A 230 -16.72 22.76 22.71
C SER A 230 -16.92 21.42 21.98
N PHE A 231 -15.95 20.51 22.11
CA PHE A 231 -16.06 19.20 21.47
C PHE A 231 -17.11 18.30 22.13
N GLU A 232 -17.24 18.34 23.45
CA GLU A 232 -18.27 17.63 24.21
C GLU A 232 -19.69 18.13 23.86
N ALA A 233 -19.89 19.44 23.77
CA ALA A 233 -21.16 20.04 23.35
C ALA A 233 -21.58 19.57 21.94
N PHE A 234 -20.64 19.61 21.00
CA PHE A 234 -20.87 19.11 19.64
C PHE A 234 -21.23 17.61 19.62
N LEU A 235 -20.52 16.78 20.39
CA LEU A 235 -20.81 15.34 20.44
C LEU A 235 -22.18 15.05 21.05
N ASN A 236 -22.63 15.86 22.03
CA ASN A 236 -23.98 15.74 22.62
C ASN A 236 -25.07 16.15 21.62
N GLU A 237 -24.85 17.18 20.81
CA GLU A 237 -25.80 17.60 19.76
C GLU A 237 -25.94 16.48 18.70
N HIS A 238 -24.84 15.80 18.37
CA HIS A 238 -24.80 14.74 17.37
C HIS A 238 -24.82 13.32 17.97
N ILE A 239 -25.32 13.14 19.18
CA ILE A 239 -25.20 11.87 19.94
C ILE A 239 -25.88 10.68 19.24
N LEU A 240 -26.93 10.93 18.47
CA LEU A 240 -27.69 9.92 17.72
C LEU A 240 -27.17 9.69 16.29
N ASP A 241 -26.27 10.58 15.81
CA ASP A 241 -25.76 10.48 14.45
C ASP A 241 -24.72 9.36 14.33
N PRO A 242 -24.70 8.62 13.19
CA PRO A 242 -23.66 7.64 12.92
C PRO A 242 -22.27 8.26 13.00
N THR A 243 -21.31 7.56 13.58
CA THR A 243 -19.93 8.09 13.72
C THR A 243 -19.29 8.46 12.38
N LEU A 244 -19.61 7.72 11.30
CA LEU A 244 -19.10 8.03 9.97
C LEU A 244 -19.62 9.37 9.46
N ASP A 245 -20.89 9.68 9.70
CA ASP A 245 -21.50 10.95 9.29
C ASP A 245 -20.88 12.12 10.07
N VAL A 246 -20.66 11.94 11.38
CA VAL A 246 -19.94 12.92 12.20
C VAL A 246 -18.50 13.11 11.74
N CYS A 247 -17.82 12.04 11.38
CA CYS A 247 -16.48 12.12 10.80
C CYS A 247 -16.46 12.89 9.46
N GLN A 248 -17.48 12.68 8.62
CA GLN A 248 -17.63 13.42 7.35
C GLN A 248 -17.90 14.91 7.60
N LEU A 249 -18.80 15.26 8.53
CA LEU A 249 -19.07 16.65 8.94
C LEU A 249 -17.77 17.37 9.38
N LEU A 250 -16.93 16.68 10.13
CA LEU A 250 -15.66 17.22 10.63
C LEU A 250 -14.50 17.10 9.61
N ASN A 251 -14.74 16.52 8.46
CA ASN A 251 -13.69 16.16 7.48
C ASN A 251 -12.52 15.41 8.14
N MET A 252 -12.84 14.45 9.01
CA MET A 252 -11.89 13.64 9.77
C MET A 252 -11.97 12.17 9.37
N THR A 253 -10.84 11.47 9.44
CA THR A 253 -10.86 10.01 9.42
C THR A 253 -11.29 9.47 10.80
N PRO A 254 -11.95 8.31 10.89
CA PRO A 254 -12.35 7.72 12.18
C PRO A 254 -11.19 7.59 13.19
N PRO A 255 -9.97 7.15 12.83
CA PRO A 255 -8.85 7.14 13.75
C PRO A 255 -8.50 8.51 14.33
N THR A 256 -8.55 9.56 13.49
CA THR A 256 -8.30 10.94 13.91
C THR A 256 -9.39 11.42 14.86
N PHE A 257 -10.67 11.20 14.51
CA PHE A 257 -11.80 11.52 15.35
C PHE A 257 -11.69 10.87 16.74
N PHE A 258 -11.48 9.56 16.80
CA PHE A 258 -11.31 8.86 18.08
C PHE A 258 -10.06 9.25 18.85
N SER A 259 -9.04 9.83 18.21
CA SER A 259 -7.90 10.40 18.93
C SER A 259 -8.30 11.61 19.75
N TYR A 260 -9.23 12.46 19.25
CA TYR A 260 -9.79 13.58 20.00
C TYR A 260 -10.79 13.13 21.07
N VAL A 261 -11.64 12.15 20.79
CA VAL A 261 -12.54 11.54 21.78
C VAL A 261 -11.72 11.03 22.98
N ARG A 262 -10.63 10.30 22.75
CA ARG A 262 -9.71 9.83 23.81
C ARG A 262 -8.95 10.95 24.49
N LYS A 263 -8.45 11.94 23.70
CA LYS A 263 -7.74 13.10 24.24
C LYS A 263 -8.53 13.81 25.33
N TYR A 264 -9.84 13.90 25.15
CA TYR A 264 -10.76 14.59 26.05
C TYR A 264 -11.53 13.66 27.00
N SER A 265 -11.26 12.35 26.98
CA SER A 265 -11.95 11.33 27.81
C SER A 265 -13.47 11.34 27.61
N LEU A 266 -13.90 11.41 26.33
CA LEU A 266 -15.32 11.49 25.93
C LEU A 266 -15.83 10.16 25.34
N GLU A 267 -15.19 9.02 25.64
CA GLU A 267 -15.57 7.69 25.16
C GLU A 267 -16.99 7.30 25.59
N HIS A 268 -17.50 7.86 26.66
CA HIS A 268 -18.87 7.64 27.12
C HIS A 268 -19.93 8.25 26.20
N LEU A 269 -19.58 9.29 25.41
CA LEU A 269 -20.46 9.92 24.42
C LEU A 269 -20.36 9.27 23.05
N ARG A 270 -19.25 8.63 22.76
CA ARG A 270 -18.99 7.94 21.50
C ARG A 270 -18.37 6.59 21.81
N LYS A 271 -19.21 5.57 21.93
CA LYS A 271 -18.75 4.20 21.83
C LYS A 271 -18.02 4.08 20.49
N VAL A 272 -16.89 3.38 20.47
CA VAL A 272 -16.28 2.96 19.21
C VAL A 272 -17.40 2.22 18.48
N THR A 273 -18.03 2.86 17.48
CA THR A 273 -19.10 2.22 16.72
C THR A 273 -18.40 1.12 15.94
N ARG A 274 -18.72 -0.11 16.30
CA ARG A 274 -18.35 -1.26 15.51
C ARG A 274 -18.90 -1.05 14.11
N SER A 275 -18.26 -1.65 13.13
CA SER A 275 -18.80 -1.65 11.78
C SER A 275 -20.26 -2.17 11.81
N SER A 276 -21.08 -1.78 10.87
CA SER A 276 -22.44 -2.32 10.74
C SER A 276 -22.42 -3.85 10.67
N PHE A 277 -21.36 -4.40 10.10
CA PHE A 277 -21.10 -5.84 10.02
C PHE A 277 -20.86 -6.45 11.42
N GLU A 278 -19.93 -5.92 12.21
CA GLU A 278 -19.70 -6.37 13.59
C GLU A 278 -20.95 -6.24 14.44
N THR A 279 -21.68 -5.12 14.32
CA THR A 279 -22.96 -4.91 15.04
C THR A 279 -24.00 -5.96 14.67
N SER A 280 -24.05 -6.39 13.41
CA SER A 280 -25.00 -7.43 12.98
C SER A 280 -24.65 -8.81 13.51
N ILE A 281 -23.36 -9.15 13.61
CA ILE A 281 -22.88 -10.39 14.26
C ILE A 281 -23.16 -10.33 15.77
N GLU A 282 -22.90 -9.18 16.42
CA GLU A 282 -23.20 -8.99 17.84
C GLU A 282 -24.67 -9.29 18.16
N ARG A 283 -25.60 -8.66 17.43
CA ARG A 283 -27.04 -8.90 17.59
C ARG A 283 -27.43 -10.35 17.36
N PHE A 284 -26.78 -10.99 16.40
CA PHE A 284 -26.99 -12.42 16.17
C PHE A 284 -26.52 -13.26 17.36
N LEU A 285 -25.34 -13.02 17.92
CA LEU A 285 -24.84 -13.72 19.12
C LEU A 285 -25.72 -13.45 20.34
N GLU A 286 -26.21 -12.23 20.53
CA GLU A 286 -27.18 -11.87 21.56
C GLU A 286 -28.48 -12.69 21.41
N SER A 287 -28.99 -12.83 20.18
CA SER A 287 -30.19 -13.61 19.89
C SER A 287 -30.07 -15.10 20.24
N LEU A 288 -28.82 -15.61 20.22
CA LEU A 288 -28.52 -17.00 20.64
C LEU A 288 -28.35 -17.15 22.15
N ASN A 289 -28.41 -16.05 22.91
CA ASN A 289 -28.21 -16.02 24.37
C ASN A 289 -26.90 -16.74 24.80
N VAL A 290 -25.78 -16.36 24.17
CA VAL A 290 -24.44 -16.88 24.49
C VAL A 290 -23.57 -15.76 25.07
N LYS A 291 -22.65 -16.12 25.97
CA LYS A 291 -21.69 -15.16 26.53
C LYS A 291 -20.55 -14.93 25.55
N PHE A 292 -20.24 -13.68 25.30
CA PHE A 292 -19.09 -13.30 24.49
C PHE A 292 -18.41 -12.04 25.05
N VAL A 293 -17.16 -11.86 24.70
CA VAL A 293 -16.33 -10.69 25.04
C VAL A 293 -15.85 -10.07 23.74
N CYS A 294 -16.16 -8.78 23.57
CA CYS A 294 -15.78 -8.04 22.39
C CYS A 294 -14.37 -7.47 22.52
N ASN A 295 -13.65 -7.39 21.41
CA ASN A 295 -12.33 -6.75 21.35
C ASN A 295 -11.34 -7.32 22.39
N LYS A 296 -11.37 -8.63 22.60
CA LYS A 296 -10.54 -9.32 23.58
C LYS A 296 -9.09 -9.37 23.14
N PHE A 297 -8.18 -8.92 24.00
CA PHE A 297 -6.75 -9.01 23.75
C PHE A 297 -6.13 -10.30 24.28
N PHE A 298 -5.29 -10.89 23.46
CA PHE A 298 -4.44 -12.03 23.78
C PHE A 298 -2.97 -11.67 23.54
N LYS A 299 -2.07 -12.50 24.05
CA LYS A 299 -0.63 -12.42 23.73
C LYS A 299 -0.26 -13.62 22.88
N ASN A 300 0.43 -13.39 21.79
CA ASN A 300 0.98 -14.46 20.96
C ASN A 300 2.22 -15.09 21.60
N SER A 301 2.74 -16.14 20.98
CA SER A 301 3.93 -16.88 21.41
C SER A 301 5.19 -16.01 21.61
N LYS A 302 5.23 -14.83 20.96
CA LYS A 302 6.33 -13.82 21.06
C LYS A 302 6.01 -12.70 22.06
N GLY A 303 4.94 -12.82 22.86
CA GLY A 303 4.50 -11.81 23.82
C GLY A 303 3.84 -10.57 23.20
N LYS A 304 3.67 -10.52 21.86
CA LYS A 304 2.99 -9.42 21.17
C LYS A 304 1.48 -9.54 21.35
N ARG A 305 0.80 -8.45 21.69
CA ARG A 305 -0.65 -8.40 21.82
C ARG A 305 -1.34 -8.47 20.44
N PHE A 306 -2.41 -9.26 20.36
CA PHE A 306 -3.36 -9.24 19.25
C PHE A 306 -4.78 -9.24 19.78
N GLN A 307 -5.73 -8.79 19.00
CA GLN A 307 -7.12 -8.59 19.37
C GLN A 307 -8.01 -9.52 18.56
N LEU A 308 -9.06 -10.03 19.19
CA LEU A 308 -10.15 -10.77 18.55
C LEU A 308 -11.43 -9.96 18.66
N ASP A 309 -12.22 -9.88 17.59
CA ASP A 309 -13.44 -9.07 17.56
C ASP A 309 -14.48 -9.62 18.52
N PHE A 310 -14.73 -10.92 18.46
CA PHE A 310 -15.58 -11.63 19.44
C PHE A 310 -14.87 -12.86 19.97
N TYR A 311 -14.89 -13.05 21.28
CA TYR A 311 -14.41 -14.25 21.95
C TYR A 311 -15.52 -14.86 22.81
N LEU A 312 -15.82 -16.13 22.60
CA LEU A 312 -16.85 -16.90 23.28
C LEU A 312 -16.16 -17.93 24.21
N PRO A 313 -15.92 -17.57 25.48
CA PRO A 313 -15.08 -18.39 26.39
C PRO A 313 -15.66 -19.78 26.65
N ASP A 314 -16.98 -19.91 26.76
CA ASP A 314 -17.65 -21.19 27.06
C ASP A 314 -17.47 -22.23 25.93
N PHE A 315 -17.09 -21.79 24.72
CA PHE A 315 -16.90 -22.63 23.53
C PHE A 315 -15.46 -22.67 23.02
N ASN A 316 -14.54 -21.93 23.67
CA ASN A 316 -13.19 -21.67 23.11
C ASN A 316 -13.22 -21.27 21.64
N LEU A 317 -14.19 -20.43 21.30
CA LEU A 317 -14.47 -19.97 19.94
C LEU A 317 -14.20 -18.46 19.84
N ALA A 318 -13.64 -18.04 18.73
CA ALA A 318 -13.52 -16.62 18.40
C ALA A 318 -14.04 -16.36 16.97
N ILE A 319 -14.51 -15.14 16.74
CA ILE A 319 -14.99 -14.70 15.44
C ILE A 319 -14.26 -13.41 15.07
N GLU A 320 -13.71 -13.38 13.88
CA GLU A 320 -13.17 -12.19 13.21
C GLU A 320 -14.13 -11.73 12.12
N CYS A 321 -14.37 -10.43 12.11
CA CYS A 321 -15.22 -9.76 11.14
C CYS A 321 -14.35 -9.15 10.04
N ASP A 322 -13.99 -9.97 9.05
CA ASP A 322 -13.04 -9.57 8.01
C ASP A 322 -13.75 -8.77 6.90
N GLY A 323 -13.79 -7.45 7.07
CA GLY A 323 -14.26 -6.55 6.03
C GLY A 323 -13.32 -6.57 4.83
N VAL A 324 -13.78 -7.07 3.70
CA VAL A 324 -12.96 -7.28 2.49
C VAL A 324 -12.24 -6.00 2.06
N TYR A 325 -12.90 -4.85 2.12
CA TYR A 325 -12.28 -3.56 1.77
C TYR A 325 -11.05 -3.22 2.64
N TRP A 326 -11.08 -3.57 3.94
CA TRP A 326 -9.99 -3.24 4.88
C TRP A 326 -8.88 -4.29 4.89
N HIS A 327 -9.20 -5.53 4.55
CA HIS A 327 -8.29 -6.67 4.51
C HIS A 327 -7.75 -6.96 3.11
N ALA A 328 -8.16 -6.18 2.10
CA ALA A 328 -7.70 -6.33 0.74
C ALA A 328 -6.39 -5.61 0.46
N CYS A 329 -5.54 -6.24 -0.33
CA CYS A 329 -4.38 -5.61 -0.94
C CYS A 329 -4.81 -4.92 -2.23
N SER A 330 -4.66 -3.60 -2.34
CA SER A 330 -4.52 -2.97 -3.65
C SER A 330 -3.20 -3.43 -4.29
N GLU A 331 -3.09 -3.41 -5.62
CA GLU A 331 -1.86 -3.78 -6.37
C GLU A 331 -0.57 -3.11 -5.83
N ARG A 332 -0.67 -2.06 -5.04
CA ARG A 332 0.45 -1.33 -4.42
C ARG A 332 0.89 -1.87 -3.05
N GLY A 333 0.34 -3.00 -2.64
CA GLY A 333 0.80 -3.95 -1.62
C GLY A 333 1.34 -3.40 -0.31
N LYS A 334 0.59 -3.60 0.78
CA LYS A 334 1.17 -3.61 2.14
C LYS A 334 0.56 -4.63 3.10
N LEU A 335 -0.37 -5.46 2.69
CA LEU A 335 -0.89 -6.50 3.58
C LEU A 335 -0.02 -7.75 3.51
N ASN A 336 0.28 -8.31 4.69
CA ASN A 336 0.96 -9.58 4.78
C ASN A 336 -0.01 -10.69 4.28
N PRO A 337 0.33 -11.45 3.23
CA PRO A 337 -0.51 -12.54 2.72
C PRO A 337 -0.86 -13.58 3.79
N ASN A 338 -0.05 -13.69 4.84
CA ASN A 338 -0.25 -14.62 5.95
C ASN A 338 -0.96 -13.97 7.17
N TYR A 339 -1.60 -12.80 7.00
CA TYR A 339 -2.20 -12.11 8.15
C TYR A 339 -3.24 -12.96 8.88
N HIS A 340 -4.22 -13.49 8.14
CA HIS A 340 -5.27 -14.35 8.70
C HIS A 340 -4.70 -15.68 9.20
N LEU A 341 -3.79 -16.30 8.43
CA LEU A 341 -3.11 -17.52 8.82
C LEU A 341 -2.36 -17.38 10.14
N ILE A 342 -1.55 -16.33 10.32
CA ILE A 342 -0.79 -16.11 11.56
C ILE A 342 -1.74 -15.97 12.75
N LYS A 343 -2.86 -15.26 12.58
CA LYS A 343 -3.85 -15.07 13.65
C LYS A 343 -4.55 -16.38 14.01
N THR A 344 -4.92 -17.17 12.99
CA THR A 344 -5.47 -18.53 13.16
C THR A 344 -4.51 -19.44 13.92
N GLU A 345 -3.23 -19.49 13.51
CA GLU A 345 -2.22 -20.33 14.16
C GLU A 345 -1.95 -19.93 15.63
N GLU A 346 -1.95 -18.65 15.94
CA GLU A 346 -1.81 -18.18 17.32
C GLU A 346 -3.04 -18.53 18.17
N CYS A 347 -4.25 -18.49 17.59
CA CYS A 347 -5.46 -18.97 18.26
C CYS A 347 -5.44 -20.48 18.47
N GLU A 348 -5.05 -21.27 17.47
CA GLU A 348 -4.92 -22.73 17.57
C GLU A 348 -3.96 -23.16 18.70
N LYS A 349 -2.81 -22.45 18.87
CA LYS A 349 -1.87 -22.67 19.99
C LYS A 349 -2.49 -22.40 21.36
N LEU A 350 -3.48 -21.54 21.43
CA LEU A 350 -4.23 -21.22 22.64
C LEU A 350 -5.44 -22.14 22.86
N GLY A 351 -5.67 -23.11 21.95
CA GLY A 351 -6.85 -23.99 21.97
C GLY A 351 -8.14 -23.27 21.56
N ILE A 352 -8.05 -22.14 20.87
CA ILE A 352 -9.19 -21.34 20.42
C ILE A 352 -9.43 -21.64 18.94
N GLN A 353 -10.67 -22.05 18.58
CA GLN A 353 -11.11 -22.09 17.20
C GLN A 353 -11.41 -20.66 16.75
N LEU A 354 -10.76 -20.20 15.68
CA LEU A 354 -11.03 -18.87 15.09
C LEU A 354 -11.83 -19.02 13.80
N LEU A 355 -12.99 -18.34 13.74
CA LEU A 355 -13.79 -18.22 12.53
C LEU A 355 -13.46 -16.89 11.84
N HIS A 356 -13.10 -16.93 10.55
CA HIS A 356 -12.91 -15.78 9.71
C HIS A 356 -14.13 -15.59 8.81
N ILE A 357 -14.95 -14.59 9.10
CA ILE A 357 -16.17 -14.31 8.35
C ILE A 357 -15.94 -13.07 7.49
N PHE A 358 -16.01 -13.26 6.16
CA PHE A 358 -15.98 -12.12 5.24
C PHE A 358 -17.34 -11.41 5.20
N ASP A 359 -17.32 -10.08 5.17
CA ASP A 359 -18.53 -9.26 5.07
C ASP A 359 -19.39 -9.61 3.85
N THR A 360 -18.76 -9.95 2.74
CA THR A 360 -19.43 -10.40 1.51
C THR A 360 -20.21 -11.70 1.70
N GLU A 361 -19.69 -12.67 2.47
CA GLU A 361 -20.37 -13.93 2.78
C GLU A 361 -21.53 -13.71 3.75
N TRP A 362 -21.32 -12.87 4.76
CA TRP A 362 -22.39 -12.48 5.70
C TRP A 362 -23.57 -11.83 5.00
N HIS A 363 -23.32 -10.97 4.00
CA HIS A 363 -24.39 -10.28 3.26
C HIS A 363 -25.04 -11.15 2.18
N SER A 364 -24.26 -11.97 1.48
CA SER A 364 -24.78 -12.76 0.36
C SER A 364 -25.37 -14.12 0.78
N LYS A 365 -24.89 -14.71 1.90
CA LYS A 365 -25.30 -16.04 2.40
C LYS A 365 -25.54 -16.02 3.93
N PRO A 366 -26.33 -15.06 4.45
CA PRO A 366 -26.45 -14.83 5.89
C PRO A 366 -26.90 -16.07 6.68
N GLU A 367 -27.86 -16.84 6.18
CA GLU A 367 -28.38 -17.99 6.92
C GLU A 367 -27.36 -19.15 6.97
N ILE A 368 -26.58 -19.35 5.93
CA ILE A 368 -25.52 -20.36 5.91
C ILE A 368 -24.41 -20.00 6.92
N VAL A 369 -23.95 -18.73 6.92
CA VAL A 369 -22.92 -18.27 7.87
C VAL A 369 -23.44 -18.34 9.32
N LYS A 370 -24.67 -17.94 9.56
CA LYS A 370 -25.31 -18.08 10.88
C LYS A 370 -25.41 -19.52 11.32
N ASP A 371 -25.70 -20.43 10.41
CA ASP A 371 -25.77 -21.86 10.73
C ASP A 371 -24.39 -22.43 11.07
N VAL A 372 -23.34 -22.04 10.35
CA VAL A 372 -21.95 -22.40 10.73
C VAL A 372 -21.66 -21.96 12.17
N ILE A 373 -22.03 -20.73 12.56
CA ILE A 373 -21.85 -20.27 13.95
C ILE A 373 -22.68 -21.11 14.91
N ARG A 374 -23.97 -21.37 14.62
CA ARG A 374 -24.86 -22.21 15.46
C ARG A 374 -24.26 -23.61 15.71
N ARG A 375 -23.66 -24.23 14.68
CA ARG A 375 -23.01 -25.54 14.80
C ARG A 375 -21.84 -25.51 15.78
N HIS A 376 -20.98 -24.51 15.72
CA HIS A 376 -19.89 -24.34 16.68
C HIS A 376 -20.40 -24.07 18.11
N LEU A 377 -21.62 -23.56 18.27
CA LEU A 377 -22.24 -23.28 19.55
C LEU A 377 -23.19 -24.39 20.02
N ASN A 378 -23.27 -25.53 19.30
CA ASN A 378 -24.21 -26.61 19.56
C ASN A 378 -25.68 -26.12 19.66
N LYS A 379 -26.06 -25.16 18.80
CA LYS A 379 -27.40 -24.54 18.75
C LYS A 379 -28.18 -24.98 17.51
N THR A 380 -28.13 -26.27 17.19
CA THR A 380 -28.85 -26.90 16.08
C THR A 380 -29.75 -28.02 16.60
N ASN A 381 -30.76 -28.40 15.82
CA ASN A 381 -31.60 -29.55 16.12
C ASN A 381 -30.80 -30.84 15.85
N VAL A 382 -30.68 -31.69 16.86
CA VAL A 382 -29.93 -32.94 16.75
C VAL A 382 -30.86 -34.04 16.28
N CYS A 383 -30.50 -34.74 15.20
CA CYS A 383 -31.12 -35.93 14.70
C CYS A 383 -30.09 -37.07 14.66
N TYR A 384 -30.54 -38.31 14.56
CA TYR A 384 -29.65 -39.47 14.55
C TYR A 384 -29.65 -40.14 13.20
N ALA A 385 -28.49 -40.56 12.71
CA ALA A 385 -28.33 -41.14 11.39
C ALA A 385 -29.23 -42.34 11.12
N GLU A 386 -29.65 -43.06 12.18
CA GLU A 386 -30.52 -44.23 12.09
C GLU A 386 -31.90 -43.89 11.49
N ASP A 387 -32.39 -42.68 11.68
CA ASP A 387 -33.68 -42.20 11.22
C ASP A 387 -33.73 -41.91 9.71
N PHE A 388 -32.60 -41.93 9.02
CA PHE A 388 -32.46 -41.54 7.62
C PHE A 388 -32.06 -42.73 6.72
N LYS A 389 -32.55 -42.73 5.48
CA LYS A 389 -32.09 -43.67 4.46
C LYS A 389 -31.01 -43.04 3.60
N VAL A 390 -30.03 -43.83 3.16
CA VAL A 390 -29.04 -43.38 2.18
C VAL A 390 -29.63 -43.55 0.78
N LYS A 391 -29.49 -42.55 -0.04
CA LYS A 391 -29.90 -42.54 -1.46
C LYS A 391 -28.80 -41.85 -2.28
N GLU A 392 -28.53 -42.37 -3.46
CA GLU A 392 -27.74 -41.66 -4.47
C GLU A 392 -28.63 -40.58 -5.11
N LEU A 393 -28.12 -39.35 -5.19
CA LEU A 393 -28.84 -38.18 -5.67
C LEU A 393 -28.44 -37.89 -7.12
N ASN A 394 -29.38 -37.33 -7.88
CA ASN A 394 -29.03 -36.73 -9.19
C ASN A 394 -28.33 -35.37 -8.96
N ASP A 395 -27.67 -34.88 -10.03
CA ASP A 395 -26.90 -33.64 -10.00
C ASP A 395 -27.74 -32.40 -9.61
N SER A 396 -29.02 -32.37 -10.04
CA SER A 396 -29.94 -31.26 -9.73
C SER A 396 -30.34 -31.21 -8.26
N GLU A 397 -30.74 -32.36 -7.68
CA GLU A 397 -31.09 -32.47 -6.25
C GLU A 397 -29.90 -32.09 -5.37
N TYR A 398 -28.74 -32.67 -5.66
CA TYR A 398 -27.49 -32.45 -4.94
C TYR A 398 -27.03 -31.00 -5.04
N GLY A 399 -26.98 -30.44 -6.25
CA GLY A 399 -26.56 -29.05 -6.49
C GLY A 399 -27.49 -28.03 -5.86
N ALA A 400 -28.82 -28.25 -5.94
CA ALA A 400 -29.81 -27.40 -5.27
C ALA A 400 -29.64 -27.38 -3.75
N PHE A 401 -29.43 -28.56 -3.14
CA PHE A 401 -29.21 -28.67 -1.70
C PHE A 401 -27.93 -27.92 -1.27
N LEU A 402 -26.81 -28.12 -1.96
CA LEU A 402 -25.54 -27.45 -1.65
C LEU A 402 -25.62 -25.93 -1.81
N ASN A 403 -26.31 -25.43 -2.83
CA ASN A 403 -26.46 -23.98 -3.02
C ASN A 403 -27.25 -23.31 -1.89
N GLN A 404 -28.15 -24.03 -1.27
CA GLN A 404 -28.96 -23.52 -0.14
C GLN A 404 -28.27 -23.69 1.22
N ASN A 405 -27.39 -24.67 1.39
CA ASN A 405 -26.90 -25.08 2.70
C ASN A 405 -25.38 -25.01 2.86
N HIS A 406 -24.58 -24.96 1.77
CA HIS A 406 -23.13 -24.98 1.84
C HIS A 406 -22.51 -23.62 1.46
N ILE A 407 -21.50 -23.20 2.22
CA ILE A 407 -20.87 -21.86 2.02
C ILE A 407 -20.21 -21.72 0.65
N GLN A 408 -19.59 -22.77 0.12
CA GLN A 408 -18.97 -22.76 -1.21
C GLN A 408 -19.97 -23.14 -2.34
N GLY A 409 -21.20 -23.56 -2.00
CA GLY A 409 -22.22 -23.94 -2.98
C GLY A 409 -21.95 -25.27 -3.68
N SER A 410 -22.63 -25.48 -4.81
CA SER A 410 -22.59 -26.72 -5.58
C SER A 410 -21.22 -27.04 -6.19
N THR A 411 -20.99 -28.33 -6.39
CA THR A 411 -19.87 -28.91 -7.13
C THR A 411 -20.40 -30.06 -8.00
N HIS A 412 -19.67 -30.41 -9.05
CA HIS A 412 -19.99 -31.57 -9.87
C HIS A 412 -19.20 -32.77 -9.37
N ASP A 413 -19.88 -33.66 -8.68
CA ASP A 413 -19.28 -34.87 -8.12
C ASP A 413 -19.76 -36.11 -8.87
N GLU A 414 -18.92 -37.14 -8.99
CA GLU A 414 -19.30 -38.42 -9.63
C GLU A 414 -20.23 -39.22 -8.73
N VAL A 415 -19.97 -39.23 -7.42
CA VAL A 415 -20.80 -39.93 -6.44
C VAL A 415 -21.44 -38.91 -5.50
N ARG A 416 -22.75 -38.88 -5.45
CA ARG A 416 -23.57 -37.93 -4.68
C ARG A 416 -24.52 -38.67 -3.76
N LEU A 417 -24.20 -38.73 -2.48
CA LEU A 417 -24.98 -39.44 -1.48
C LEU A 417 -25.80 -38.48 -0.63
N GLY A 418 -27.04 -38.85 -0.33
CA GLY A 418 -27.91 -38.10 0.56
C GLY A 418 -28.43 -38.94 1.70
N LEU A 419 -28.67 -38.31 2.87
CA LEU A 419 -29.48 -38.83 3.97
C LEU A 419 -30.89 -38.25 3.83
N LEU A 420 -31.90 -39.10 3.67
CA LEU A 420 -33.28 -38.71 3.46
C LEU A 420 -34.21 -39.25 4.53
N GLN A 421 -35.21 -38.45 4.91
CA GLN A 421 -36.38 -38.86 5.65
C GLN A 421 -37.62 -38.58 4.78
N GLY A 422 -38.29 -39.64 4.32
CA GLY A 422 -39.24 -39.50 3.20
C GLY A 422 -38.56 -39.01 1.93
N ASP A 423 -39.03 -37.92 1.37
CA ASP A 423 -38.44 -37.27 0.18
C ASP A 423 -37.54 -36.07 0.53
N GLU A 424 -37.43 -35.71 1.81
CA GLU A 424 -36.61 -34.58 2.24
C GLU A 424 -35.16 -34.99 2.48
N ILE A 425 -34.22 -34.15 1.98
CA ILE A 425 -32.78 -34.34 2.14
C ILE A 425 -32.31 -33.57 3.39
N TYR A 426 -31.64 -34.27 4.29
CA TYR A 426 -31.11 -33.68 5.53
C TYR A 426 -29.59 -33.57 5.56
N ALA A 427 -28.89 -34.39 4.81
CA ALA A 427 -27.45 -34.23 4.60
C ALA A 427 -27.04 -34.79 3.25
N VAL A 428 -25.94 -34.27 2.72
CA VAL A 428 -25.32 -34.77 1.50
C VAL A 428 -23.81 -34.94 1.66
N MET A 429 -23.25 -35.90 0.91
CA MET A 429 -21.81 -36.12 0.82
C MET A 429 -21.46 -36.42 -0.65
N GLY A 430 -20.43 -35.74 -1.17
CA GLY A 430 -20.01 -35.87 -2.56
C GLY A 430 -18.56 -36.28 -2.72
N PHE A 431 -18.32 -37.10 -3.74
CA PHE A 431 -16.99 -37.60 -4.08
C PHE A 431 -16.73 -37.43 -5.57
N SER A 432 -15.50 -36.99 -5.87
CA SER A 432 -14.97 -36.89 -7.24
C SER A 432 -13.70 -37.72 -7.40
N LYS A 433 -13.42 -38.17 -8.63
CA LYS A 433 -12.11 -38.75 -8.94
C LYS A 433 -11.02 -37.70 -8.76
N PHE A 434 -9.94 -38.09 -8.09
CA PHE A 434 -8.81 -37.21 -7.84
C PHE A 434 -7.62 -37.59 -8.70
N THR A 435 -7.01 -36.61 -9.36
CA THR A 435 -5.81 -36.80 -10.19
C THR A 435 -4.56 -36.45 -9.39
N GLY A 436 -4.04 -37.38 -8.60
CA GLY A 436 -2.87 -37.12 -7.75
C GLY A 436 -2.48 -38.37 -6.97
N ASN A 437 -2.22 -38.18 -5.69
CA ASN A 437 -1.79 -39.22 -4.74
C ASN A 437 -2.96 -39.89 -4.01
N ALA A 438 -4.19 -39.71 -4.45
CA ALA A 438 -5.39 -40.36 -3.94
C ALA A 438 -6.28 -40.77 -5.11
N ASP A 439 -7.21 -41.72 -4.88
CA ASP A 439 -8.15 -42.17 -5.90
C ASP A 439 -9.40 -41.28 -5.95
N TRP A 440 -9.81 -40.78 -4.79
CA TRP A 440 -11.01 -40.01 -4.59
C TRP A 440 -10.76 -38.74 -3.77
N GLU A 441 -11.55 -37.72 -4.02
CA GLU A 441 -11.68 -36.55 -3.17
C GLU A 441 -13.07 -36.54 -2.53
N LEU A 442 -13.15 -36.47 -1.19
CA LEU A 442 -14.35 -36.05 -0.49
C LEU A 442 -14.47 -34.53 -0.61
N THR A 443 -15.26 -34.09 -1.58
CA THR A 443 -15.37 -32.65 -1.97
C THR A 443 -16.27 -31.87 -1.04
N ARG A 444 -17.40 -32.48 -0.61
CA ARG A 444 -18.42 -31.80 0.22
C ARG A 444 -19.02 -32.78 1.23
N TYR A 445 -19.22 -32.27 2.43
CA TYR A 445 -20.22 -32.77 3.39
C TYR A 445 -21.04 -31.60 3.88
N CYS A 446 -22.35 -31.68 3.81
CA CYS A 446 -23.25 -30.60 4.17
C CYS A 446 -24.53 -31.17 4.79
N GLU A 447 -24.98 -30.58 5.90
CA GLU A 447 -26.24 -30.89 6.55
C GLU A 447 -27.26 -29.76 6.30
N LEU A 448 -28.52 -30.05 6.38
CA LEU A 448 -29.61 -29.07 6.28
C LEU A 448 -29.44 -27.98 7.35
N LEU A 449 -29.67 -26.72 6.98
CA LEU A 449 -29.60 -25.58 7.90
C LEU A 449 -30.46 -25.81 9.14
N GLY A 450 -29.88 -25.56 10.30
CA GLY A 450 -30.54 -25.73 11.60
C GLY A 450 -30.52 -27.15 12.15
N TYR A 451 -30.00 -28.14 11.41
CA TYR A 451 -29.91 -29.53 11.85
C TYR A 451 -28.47 -30.01 11.98
N HIS A 452 -28.26 -30.95 12.90
CA HIS A 452 -27.04 -31.74 13.02
C HIS A 452 -27.40 -33.23 13.05
N ILE A 453 -26.80 -34.01 12.17
CA ILE A 453 -27.07 -35.44 12.06
C ILE A 453 -25.94 -36.22 12.73
N GLU A 454 -26.15 -36.63 13.99
CA GLU A 454 -25.18 -37.43 14.73
C GLU A 454 -24.89 -38.73 13.97
N LYS A 455 -23.60 -39.01 13.71
CA LYS A 455 -23.11 -40.11 12.86
C LYS A 455 -23.58 -40.05 11.38
N GLY A 456 -24.14 -38.92 10.91
CA GLY A 456 -24.58 -38.79 9.52
C GLY A 456 -23.44 -38.94 8.52
N GLY A 457 -22.31 -38.25 8.77
CA GLY A 457 -21.10 -38.37 7.94
C GLY A 457 -20.53 -39.79 7.93
N GLU A 458 -20.51 -40.48 9.07
CA GLU A 458 -20.06 -41.88 9.15
C GLU A 458 -20.95 -42.82 8.31
N LYS A 459 -22.26 -42.63 8.36
CA LYS A 459 -23.22 -43.44 7.60
C LYS A 459 -23.04 -43.30 6.10
N LEU A 460 -22.89 -42.04 5.62
CA LEU A 460 -22.65 -41.76 4.20
C LEU A 460 -21.29 -42.28 3.73
N LEU A 461 -20.24 -42.06 4.53
CA LEU A 461 -18.90 -42.53 4.19
C LEU A 461 -18.82 -44.07 4.18
N ASN A 462 -19.43 -44.74 5.16
CA ASN A 462 -19.50 -46.22 5.19
C ASN A 462 -20.26 -46.79 3.98
N TYR A 463 -21.31 -46.08 3.50
CA TYR A 463 -21.99 -46.47 2.27
C TYR A 463 -21.07 -46.35 1.06
N PHE A 464 -20.33 -45.24 0.94
CA PHE A 464 -19.35 -45.05 -0.10
C PHE A 464 -18.25 -46.14 -0.08
N GLU A 465 -17.67 -46.41 1.09
CA GLU A 465 -16.57 -47.38 1.26
C GLU A 465 -16.95 -48.83 0.93
N ARG A 466 -18.25 -49.17 0.89
CA ARG A 466 -18.72 -50.51 0.45
C ARG A 466 -18.57 -50.68 -1.04
N GLU A 467 -18.93 -49.65 -1.80
CA GLU A 467 -19.00 -49.70 -3.27
C GLU A 467 -17.67 -49.28 -3.93
N PHE A 468 -16.93 -48.36 -3.29
CA PHE A 468 -15.73 -47.76 -3.85
C PHE A 468 -14.51 -47.98 -2.94
N LYS A 469 -13.41 -48.42 -3.56
CA LYS A 469 -12.14 -48.66 -2.87
C LYS A 469 -11.09 -47.67 -3.31
N GLY A 470 -10.04 -47.53 -2.46
CA GLY A 470 -8.89 -46.67 -2.71
C GLY A 470 -8.67 -45.64 -1.63
N THR A 471 -7.83 -44.70 -1.91
CA THR A 471 -7.45 -43.63 -1.01
C THR A 471 -8.35 -42.42 -1.22
N ILE A 472 -8.86 -41.85 -0.13
CA ILE A 472 -9.72 -40.66 -0.15
C ILE A 472 -8.95 -39.50 0.43
N ILE A 473 -8.84 -38.37 -0.31
CA ILE A 473 -8.30 -37.08 0.17
C ILE A 473 -9.45 -36.13 0.49
N SER A 474 -9.26 -35.21 1.45
CA SER A 474 -10.22 -34.15 1.73
C SER A 474 -9.52 -32.88 2.21
N PHE A 475 -10.09 -31.73 1.85
CA PHE A 475 -9.56 -30.41 2.17
C PHE A 475 -10.49 -29.67 3.13
N CYS A 476 -9.97 -29.26 4.28
CA CYS A 476 -10.72 -28.55 5.31
C CYS A 476 -10.39 -27.06 5.29
N ASP A 477 -11.38 -26.21 5.02
CA ASP A 477 -11.24 -24.74 5.08
C ASP A 477 -11.02 -24.28 6.52
N ARG A 478 -9.81 -23.75 6.80
CA ARG A 478 -9.41 -23.29 8.15
C ARG A 478 -10.17 -22.06 8.62
N ARG A 479 -10.83 -21.32 7.72
CA ARG A 479 -11.64 -20.15 8.10
C ARG A 479 -12.83 -20.55 8.99
N TYR A 480 -13.35 -21.78 8.79
CA TYR A 480 -14.57 -22.23 9.45
C TYR A 480 -14.38 -23.48 10.30
N PHE A 481 -13.43 -24.36 9.97
CA PHE A 481 -13.35 -25.69 10.57
C PHE A 481 -11.95 -26.05 11.05
N SER A 482 -11.90 -26.80 12.15
CA SER A 482 -10.64 -27.32 12.71
C SER A 482 -10.14 -28.61 12.04
N GLY A 483 -11.04 -29.32 11.33
CA GLY A 483 -10.78 -30.66 10.77
C GLY A 483 -11.18 -31.81 11.71
N ASN A 484 -11.70 -31.53 12.90
CA ASN A 484 -12.10 -32.57 13.87
C ASN A 484 -13.16 -33.55 13.32
N PHE A 485 -14.03 -33.08 12.42
CA PHE A 485 -15.01 -33.92 11.74
C PHE A 485 -14.30 -35.00 10.91
N LEU A 486 -13.31 -34.65 10.11
CA LEU A 486 -12.54 -35.61 9.30
C LEU A 486 -11.77 -36.63 10.18
N LEU A 487 -11.18 -36.16 11.29
CA LEU A 487 -10.51 -37.04 12.24
C LEU A 487 -11.49 -38.08 12.83
N LYS A 488 -12.73 -37.68 13.19
CA LYS A 488 -13.78 -38.58 13.66
C LYS A 488 -14.19 -39.62 12.61
N LEU A 489 -14.14 -39.24 11.32
CA LEU A 489 -14.40 -40.15 10.20
C LEU A 489 -13.22 -41.11 9.90
N GLY A 490 -12.12 -41.02 10.66
CA GLY A 490 -10.94 -41.87 10.51
C GLY A 490 -9.94 -41.39 9.45
N PHE A 491 -10.03 -40.14 9.04
CA PHE A 491 -8.99 -39.52 8.22
C PHE A 491 -7.78 -39.13 9.05
N THR A 492 -6.60 -39.14 8.45
CA THR A 492 -5.33 -38.72 9.04
C THR A 492 -4.91 -37.39 8.47
N PHE A 493 -4.48 -36.46 9.31
CA PHE A 493 -3.92 -35.18 8.88
C PHE A 493 -2.58 -35.36 8.16
N ILE A 494 -2.38 -34.70 7.04
CA ILE A 494 -1.15 -34.74 6.25
C ILE A 494 -0.38 -33.44 6.41
N GLU A 495 -0.95 -32.31 5.96
CA GLU A 495 -0.27 -31.03 5.91
C GLU A 495 -1.22 -29.84 5.89
N ASN A 496 -0.66 -28.64 6.06
CA ASN A 496 -1.38 -27.39 5.88
C ASN A 496 -1.01 -26.77 4.54
N PHE A 497 -2.00 -26.41 3.73
CA PHE A 497 -1.82 -25.59 2.54
C PHE A 497 -1.74 -24.12 2.92
N LYS A 498 -0.96 -23.39 2.11
CA LYS A 498 -0.82 -21.95 2.23
C LYS A 498 -2.14 -21.22 1.94
N PRO A 499 -2.30 -19.97 2.43
CA PRO A 499 -3.46 -19.14 2.12
C PRO A 499 -3.70 -19.05 0.62
N ALA A 500 -4.94 -19.31 0.22
CA ALA A 500 -5.39 -19.12 -1.15
C ALA A 500 -5.67 -17.63 -1.41
N ARG A 501 -5.53 -17.25 -2.66
CA ARG A 501 -5.80 -15.89 -3.13
C ARG A 501 -7.23 -15.79 -3.64
N TRP A 502 -7.93 -14.78 -3.16
CA TRP A 502 -9.29 -14.44 -3.57
C TRP A 502 -9.31 -13.06 -4.20
N TYR A 503 -10.11 -12.88 -5.22
CA TYR A 503 -10.29 -11.63 -5.94
C TYR A 503 -11.65 -11.03 -5.63
N PHE A 504 -11.66 -9.82 -5.10
CA PHE A 504 -12.87 -9.06 -4.86
C PHE A 504 -13.08 -8.03 -5.97
N THR A 505 -14.17 -8.17 -6.69
CA THR A 505 -14.59 -7.23 -7.74
C THR A 505 -16.11 -7.24 -7.85
N ASN A 506 -16.71 -6.10 -8.19
CA ASN A 506 -18.16 -5.94 -8.33
C ASN A 506 -18.99 -6.48 -7.14
N GLY A 507 -18.47 -6.30 -5.91
CA GLY A 507 -19.15 -6.76 -4.70
C GLY A 507 -19.10 -8.27 -4.45
N LYS A 508 -18.33 -9.06 -5.23
CA LYS A 508 -18.22 -10.52 -5.12
C LYS A 508 -16.78 -10.97 -4.93
N LEU A 509 -16.61 -12.08 -4.23
CA LEU A 509 -15.34 -12.79 -4.05
C LEU A 509 -15.27 -13.98 -5.02
N PHE A 510 -14.12 -14.12 -5.70
CA PHE A 510 -13.82 -15.19 -6.65
C PHE A 510 -12.50 -15.86 -6.27
N GLU A 511 -12.45 -17.17 -6.29
CA GLU A 511 -11.18 -17.92 -6.21
C GLU A 511 -10.33 -17.70 -7.46
N GLU A 512 -9.00 -17.72 -7.32
CA GLU A 512 -8.03 -17.47 -8.40
C GLU A 512 -8.23 -18.35 -9.65
N ASN A 513 -8.71 -19.57 -9.49
CA ASN A 513 -8.82 -20.58 -10.54
C ASN A 513 -10.21 -20.67 -11.18
N LYS A 514 -11.19 -19.86 -10.77
CA LYS A 514 -12.54 -19.93 -11.35
C LYS A 514 -12.64 -19.16 -12.67
N ILE A 515 -13.30 -19.76 -13.66
CA ILE A 515 -13.52 -19.18 -15.01
C ILE A 515 -14.25 -17.83 -14.92
N GLU A 516 -15.11 -17.66 -13.93
CA GLU A 516 -15.85 -16.42 -13.66
C GLU A 516 -14.93 -15.22 -13.37
N LEU A 517 -13.74 -15.45 -12.81
CA LEU A 517 -12.74 -14.42 -12.59
C LEU A 517 -12.19 -13.86 -13.89
N LYS A 518 -11.95 -14.71 -14.93
CA LYS A 518 -11.44 -14.27 -16.23
C LYS A 518 -12.38 -13.30 -16.94
N ASN A 519 -13.68 -13.41 -16.67
CA ASN A 519 -14.72 -12.56 -17.25
C ASN A 519 -14.96 -11.28 -16.41
N ALA A 520 -14.50 -11.25 -15.16
CA ALA A 520 -14.71 -10.14 -14.21
C ALA A 520 -13.53 -9.17 -14.10
N ILE A 521 -12.36 -9.52 -14.64
CA ILE A 521 -11.08 -8.79 -14.46
C ILE A 521 -10.98 -7.46 -15.26
N ASP A 522 -11.98 -7.09 -16.05
CA ASP A 522 -11.95 -5.83 -16.82
C ASP A 522 -12.10 -4.55 -15.97
N THR A 523 -12.20 -4.69 -14.65
CA THR A 523 -12.32 -3.58 -13.68
C THR A 523 -11.33 -3.73 -12.54
N SER A 524 -11.06 -2.64 -11.80
CA SER A 524 -10.20 -2.64 -10.62
C SER A 524 -10.64 -3.73 -9.61
N TYR A 525 -9.74 -4.63 -9.28
CA TYR A 525 -9.95 -5.68 -8.28
C TYR A 525 -9.09 -5.46 -7.03
N MET A 526 -9.50 -6.06 -5.94
CA MET A 526 -8.75 -6.16 -4.70
C MET A 526 -8.44 -7.61 -4.39
N ILE A 527 -7.30 -7.89 -3.75
CA ILE A 527 -6.86 -9.24 -3.41
C ILE A 527 -6.99 -9.46 -1.91
N VAL A 528 -7.62 -10.56 -1.52
CA VAL A 528 -7.73 -11.02 -0.13
C VAL A 528 -7.12 -12.41 -0.03
N PHE A 529 -6.49 -12.73 1.09
CA PHE A 529 -5.95 -14.05 1.38
C PHE A 529 -6.73 -14.70 2.52
N ASP A 530 -7.03 -15.99 2.40
CA ASP A 530 -7.65 -16.77 3.47
C ASP A 530 -6.62 -17.30 4.48
N CYS A 531 -6.98 -18.33 5.25
CA CYS A 531 -6.11 -18.99 6.24
C CYS A 531 -5.45 -20.29 5.72
N GLY A 532 -5.68 -20.64 4.45
CA GLY A 532 -5.29 -21.92 3.87
C GLY A 532 -6.22 -23.06 4.27
N GLN A 533 -5.83 -24.27 3.93
CA GLN A 533 -6.60 -25.49 4.14
C GLN A 533 -5.76 -26.52 4.88
N LYS A 534 -6.41 -27.42 5.63
CA LYS A 534 -5.80 -28.64 6.18
C LYS A 534 -6.13 -29.81 5.26
N VAL A 535 -5.13 -30.61 4.93
CA VAL A 535 -5.26 -31.77 4.05
C VAL A 535 -5.33 -33.04 4.89
N TYR A 536 -6.28 -33.90 4.59
CA TYR A 536 -6.52 -35.15 5.27
C TYR A 536 -6.62 -36.29 4.26
N ILE A 537 -6.19 -37.49 4.67
CA ILE A 537 -6.23 -38.68 3.84
C ILE A 537 -6.79 -39.86 4.64
N LYS A 538 -7.49 -40.74 3.92
CA LYS A 538 -8.00 -41.99 4.48
C LYS A 538 -7.92 -43.09 3.44
N GLU A 539 -7.46 -44.30 3.84
CA GLU A 539 -7.60 -45.50 3.03
C GLU A 539 -8.93 -46.17 3.35
N THR A 540 -9.67 -46.59 2.33
CA THR A 540 -10.88 -47.37 2.52
C THR A 540 -10.51 -48.74 3.09
N LYS A 541 -11.28 -49.24 4.02
CA LYS A 541 -11.02 -50.55 4.64
C LYS A 541 -11.07 -51.64 3.58
N SER A 542 -10.04 -52.52 3.54
CA SER A 542 -10.12 -53.80 2.83
C SER A 542 -11.20 -54.64 3.51
N CYS A 543 -12.12 -55.22 2.71
CA CYS A 543 -13.10 -56.15 3.25
C CYS A 543 -12.44 -57.41 3.81
#